data_f2a19b5472047c555ff54e39f7dc8245
#
_entry.id   f2a19b5472047c555ff54e39f7dc8245
#
_cell.length_a   1.000
_cell.length_b   1.000
_cell.length_c   1.000
_cell.angle_alpha   90.00
_cell.angle_beta   90.00
_cell.angle_gamma   90.00
#
_symmetry.space_group_name_H-M   'P 1'
#
loop_
_entity.id
_entity.type
_entity.pdbx_description
1 polymer ?
#
loop_
_entity_poly.entity_id
_entity_poly.type
_entity_poly.pdbx_seq_one_letter_code
_entity_poly.pdbx_strand_id
1 'polypeptide(L)'
;MVPEWMKDSPNPFDTVLVANRGEIAVRIIKAVQEAGLRAIAIYSEPDKDSLHTEMANQAIYLPGDSLSENYLNSEAIIEAAKSSGAQAIHPGYGFLSERAEFAEAVKKSGITWIGPSPEAIETMGDKISARSRMIESGVPVIPGDEVAIPDDSDHLGTLASVAARVGYPLLLKASAGGGGKGMRIVREPKMLRTEYEAAAREASASFGDGTVYVERLLTGARHIEIQILADKYGNCIHLNERDCSLQRRHQKVIEEAPSSAVSDELRKSMGESAVLAAKSVDYVGAGTVELLLSSNGDFYFLEMNTRLQVEHPVTEMITGVDLVQKQLEIASGLPLEISQDSVSISGHSIEARIYAEDAKIGFLPA
;
A
#
# COMPACT_ATOMS: atom_id res chain seq x y z
N MET A 1 -12.79 17.29 23.26
CA MET A 1 -13.76 16.38 23.93
C MET A 1 -14.00 15.23 22.99
N VAL A 2 -13.85 13.99 23.49
CA VAL A 2 -14.08 12.78 22.69
C VAL A 2 -15.51 12.77 22.15
N PRO A 3 -15.73 12.54 20.83
CA PRO A 3 -17.07 12.49 20.25
C PRO A 3 -17.91 11.32 20.78
N GLU A 4 -19.24 11.42 20.65
CA GLU A 4 -20.20 10.43 21.21
C GLU A 4 -19.90 9.01 20.72
N TRP A 5 -19.64 8.83 19.42
CA TRP A 5 -19.36 7.53 18.81
C TRP A 5 -18.11 6.83 19.36
N MET A 6 -17.20 7.58 20.03
CA MET A 6 -15.94 7.04 20.57
C MET A 6 -15.96 6.92 22.10
N LYS A 7 -17.04 7.30 22.79
CA LYS A 7 -17.08 7.32 24.28
C LYS A 7 -16.80 5.95 24.91
N ASP A 8 -17.29 4.89 24.29
CA ASP A 8 -17.13 3.53 24.78
C ASP A 8 -15.98 2.78 24.12
N SER A 9 -15.14 3.47 23.35
CA SER A 9 -14.02 2.85 22.65
C SER A 9 -12.87 2.53 23.62
N PRO A 10 -12.15 1.40 23.42
CA PRO A 10 -11.02 1.02 24.27
C PRO A 10 -9.84 2.01 24.24
N ASN A 11 -9.64 2.71 23.14
CA ASN A 11 -8.54 3.65 22.91
C ASN A 11 -9.06 5.01 22.40
N PRO A 12 -9.80 5.78 23.21
CA PRO A 12 -10.36 7.03 22.75
C PRO A 12 -9.26 8.08 22.52
N PHE A 13 -9.44 8.88 21.47
CA PHE A 13 -8.60 10.05 21.18
C PHE A 13 -9.47 11.19 20.66
N ASP A 14 -9.06 12.42 20.85
CA ASP A 14 -9.77 13.58 20.32
C ASP A 14 -8.93 14.43 19.36
N THR A 15 -7.66 14.11 19.24
CA THR A 15 -6.72 14.87 18.40
C THR A 15 -5.84 13.93 17.57
N VAL A 16 -5.84 14.11 16.26
CA VAL A 16 -5.11 13.30 15.28
C VAL A 16 -4.09 14.16 14.55
N LEU A 17 -2.82 13.76 14.55
CA LEU A 17 -1.81 14.34 13.67
C LEU A 17 -1.83 13.58 12.34
N VAL A 18 -1.89 14.34 11.24
CA VAL A 18 -1.82 13.81 9.86
C VAL A 18 -0.37 13.91 9.40
N ALA A 19 0.33 12.76 9.39
CA ALA A 19 1.74 12.67 9.03
C ALA A 19 1.95 12.62 7.51
N ASN A 20 1.37 13.59 6.80
CA ASN A 20 1.41 13.68 5.34
C ASN A 20 1.18 15.13 4.88
N ARG A 21 1.15 15.34 3.56
CA ARG A 21 0.94 16.62 2.89
C ARG A 21 -0.02 16.49 1.71
N GLY A 22 -0.33 17.63 1.07
CA GLY A 22 -1.07 17.66 -0.20
C GLY A 22 -2.49 17.12 -0.06
N GLU A 23 -2.99 16.51 -1.12
CA GLU A 23 -4.40 16.11 -1.24
C GLU A 23 -4.80 15.05 -0.20
N ILE A 24 -3.91 14.10 0.11
CA ILE A 24 -4.22 13.07 1.11
C ILE A 24 -4.31 13.66 2.53
N ALA A 25 -3.49 14.64 2.85
CA ALA A 25 -3.62 15.33 4.13
C ALA A 25 -4.95 16.10 4.20
N VAL A 26 -5.37 16.77 3.13
CA VAL A 26 -6.68 17.42 3.02
C VAL A 26 -7.81 16.39 3.22
N ARG A 27 -7.75 15.24 2.54
CA ARG A 27 -8.74 14.15 2.67
C ARG A 27 -8.87 13.65 4.11
N ILE A 28 -7.74 13.40 4.77
CA ILE A 28 -7.73 12.89 6.15
C ILE A 28 -8.19 13.97 7.14
N ILE A 29 -7.69 15.21 7.01
CA ILE A 29 -8.10 16.35 7.86
C ILE A 29 -9.62 16.51 7.83
N LYS A 30 -10.21 16.47 6.63
CA LYS A 30 -11.66 16.56 6.45
C LYS A 30 -12.39 15.45 7.20
N ALA A 31 -11.98 14.19 7.04
CA ALA A 31 -12.61 13.07 7.72
C ALA A 31 -12.46 13.16 9.25
N VAL A 32 -11.28 13.57 9.75
CA VAL A 32 -11.03 13.79 11.18
C VAL A 32 -11.98 14.85 11.75
N GLN A 33 -12.15 15.98 11.03
CA GLN A 33 -13.04 17.07 11.45
C GLN A 33 -14.51 16.68 11.37
N GLU A 34 -14.94 15.98 10.32
CA GLU A 34 -16.29 15.43 10.16
C GLU A 34 -16.63 14.41 11.24
N ALA A 35 -15.63 13.64 11.70
CA ALA A 35 -15.77 12.75 12.86
C ALA A 35 -15.86 13.49 14.22
N GLY A 36 -15.76 14.82 14.25
CA GLY A 36 -15.78 15.64 15.46
C GLY A 36 -14.44 15.65 16.22
N LEU A 37 -13.35 15.30 15.57
CA LEU A 37 -12.00 15.27 16.13
C LEU A 37 -11.20 16.51 15.71
N ARG A 38 -10.12 16.77 16.43
CA ARG A 38 -9.18 17.84 16.11
C ARG A 38 -8.07 17.33 15.20
N ALA A 39 -7.86 17.96 14.05
CA ALA A 39 -6.82 17.63 13.08
C ALA A 39 -5.59 18.54 13.24
N ILE A 40 -4.41 17.92 13.34
CA ILE A 40 -3.12 18.60 13.34
C ILE A 40 -2.41 18.28 12.02
N ALA A 41 -2.08 19.31 11.24
CA ALA A 41 -1.22 19.17 10.06
C ALA A 41 0.25 19.35 10.42
N ILE A 42 1.13 18.78 9.60
CA ILE A 42 2.55 19.11 9.59
C ILE A 42 2.91 19.71 8.22
N TYR A 43 3.92 20.56 8.18
CA TYR A 43 4.35 21.17 6.92
C TYR A 43 5.84 21.53 6.92
N SER A 44 6.46 21.46 5.74
CA SER A 44 7.78 22.04 5.44
C SER A 44 7.60 23.44 4.84
N GLU A 45 8.67 24.23 4.72
CA GLU A 45 8.58 25.62 4.22
C GLU A 45 7.85 25.75 2.87
N PRO A 46 8.07 24.88 1.85
CA PRO A 46 7.32 24.94 0.60
C PRO A 46 5.81 24.71 0.75
N ASP A 47 5.38 24.05 1.82
CA ASP A 47 3.97 23.70 2.04
C ASP A 47 3.25 24.66 3.00
N LYS A 48 3.90 25.73 3.45
CA LYS A 48 3.39 26.65 4.48
C LYS A 48 1.99 27.18 4.19
N ASP A 49 1.74 27.58 2.96
CA ASP A 49 0.47 28.15 2.50
C ASP A 49 -0.38 27.11 1.72
N SER A 50 -0.17 25.84 1.96
CA SER A 50 -0.90 24.76 1.30
C SER A 50 -2.26 24.53 1.95
N LEU A 51 -3.24 24.06 1.17
CA LEU A 51 -4.63 23.88 1.62
C LEU A 51 -4.74 23.02 2.90
N HIS A 52 -3.92 21.98 3.05
CA HIS A 52 -3.96 21.11 4.24
C HIS A 52 -3.55 21.86 5.52
N THR A 53 -2.66 22.87 5.44
CA THR A 53 -2.26 23.70 6.60
C THR A 53 -3.37 24.67 6.98
N GLU A 54 -4.06 25.22 5.98
CA GLU A 54 -5.19 26.15 6.20
C GLU A 54 -6.41 25.45 6.79
N MET A 55 -6.69 24.21 6.37
CA MET A 55 -7.86 23.45 6.82
C MET A 55 -7.71 22.84 8.22
N ALA A 56 -6.48 22.55 8.65
CA ALA A 56 -6.23 21.92 9.94
C ALA A 56 -6.59 22.84 11.12
N ASN A 57 -6.94 22.26 12.26
CA ASN A 57 -7.15 23.02 13.50
C ASN A 57 -5.86 23.66 14.02
N GLN A 58 -4.72 23.06 13.68
CA GLN A 58 -3.38 23.58 13.94
C GLN A 58 -2.42 22.98 12.90
N ALA A 59 -1.42 23.76 12.48
CA ALA A 59 -0.34 23.28 11.63
C ALA A 59 1.00 23.48 12.34
N ILE A 60 1.89 22.48 12.25
CA ILE A 60 3.21 22.48 12.88
C ILE A 60 4.29 22.45 11.82
N TYR A 61 5.18 23.41 11.90
CA TYR A 61 6.33 23.52 11.02
C TYR A 61 7.36 22.43 11.36
N LEU A 62 7.78 21.67 10.35
CA LEU A 62 8.89 20.75 10.40
C LEU A 62 10.11 21.43 9.73
N PRO A 63 11.15 21.75 10.47
CA PRO A 63 12.33 22.38 9.90
C PRO A 63 13.12 21.41 9.02
N GLY A 64 13.91 21.97 8.11
CA GLY A 64 14.83 21.22 7.22
C GLY A 64 14.51 21.45 5.74
N ASP A 65 15.56 21.31 4.91
CA ASP A 65 15.54 21.59 3.47
C ASP A 65 15.30 20.33 2.63
N SER A 66 15.31 19.15 3.25
CA SER A 66 15.13 17.86 2.59
C SER A 66 14.00 17.04 3.21
N LEU A 67 13.45 16.10 2.44
CA LEU A 67 12.43 15.16 2.95
C LEU A 67 12.93 14.35 4.14
N SER A 68 14.20 13.99 4.19
CA SER A 68 14.81 13.25 5.29
C SER A 68 14.89 14.06 6.60
N GLU A 69 14.87 15.38 6.52
CA GLU A 69 14.89 16.26 7.69
C GLU A 69 13.47 16.60 8.19
N ASN A 70 12.45 16.47 7.34
CA ASN A 70 11.06 16.82 7.66
C ASN A 70 10.10 15.62 7.56
N TYR A 71 9.41 15.39 6.43
CA TYR A 71 8.36 14.36 6.30
C TYR A 71 8.83 12.90 6.44
N LEU A 72 10.14 12.62 6.31
CA LEU A 72 10.75 11.32 6.56
C LEU A 72 11.48 11.26 7.91
N ASN A 73 11.38 12.30 8.73
CA ASN A 73 11.98 12.34 10.06
C ASN A 73 10.97 11.88 11.12
N SER A 74 11.07 10.61 11.49
CA SER A 74 10.18 9.98 12.48
C SER A 74 10.19 10.70 13.84
N GLU A 75 11.37 11.13 14.29
CA GLU A 75 11.52 11.81 15.60
C GLU A 75 10.83 13.18 15.58
N ALA A 76 11.03 13.97 14.52
CA ALA A 76 10.40 15.28 14.37
C ALA A 76 8.87 15.17 14.31
N ILE A 77 8.32 14.16 13.62
CA ILE A 77 6.88 13.94 13.53
C ILE A 77 6.29 13.52 14.90
N ILE A 78 6.97 12.62 15.63
CA ILE A 78 6.54 12.21 16.97
C ILE A 78 6.59 13.37 17.96
N GLU A 79 7.62 14.22 17.87
CA GLU A 79 7.72 15.42 18.72
C GLU A 79 6.64 16.42 18.39
N ALA A 80 6.31 16.62 17.11
CA ALA A 80 5.19 17.44 16.68
C ALA A 80 3.86 16.90 17.23
N ALA A 81 3.66 15.58 17.26
CA ALA A 81 2.48 14.98 17.85
C ALA A 81 2.40 15.23 19.36
N LYS A 82 3.50 15.03 20.08
CA LYS A 82 3.56 15.27 21.54
C LYS A 82 3.32 16.75 21.89
N SER A 83 3.99 17.65 21.20
CA SER A 83 3.88 19.09 21.47
C SER A 83 2.51 19.68 21.15
N SER A 84 1.79 19.09 20.16
CA SER A 84 0.41 19.49 19.83
C SER A 84 -0.66 18.83 20.68
N GLY A 85 -0.28 17.84 21.51
CA GLY A 85 -1.22 17.01 22.26
C GLY A 85 -1.98 16.00 21.40
N ALA A 86 -1.47 15.65 20.20
CA ALA A 86 -2.07 14.61 19.38
C ALA A 86 -1.93 13.24 20.04
N GLN A 87 -3.03 12.51 20.09
CA GLN A 87 -3.12 11.19 20.71
C GLN A 87 -3.09 10.05 19.69
N ALA A 88 -3.28 10.38 18.40
CA ALA A 88 -3.20 9.46 17.30
C ALA A 88 -2.44 10.06 16.11
N ILE A 89 -1.80 9.21 15.30
CA ILE A 89 -1.13 9.60 14.06
C ILE A 89 -1.73 8.81 12.90
N HIS A 90 -2.18 9.52 11.85
CA HIS A 90 -2.60 8.95 10.58
C HIS A 90 -1.50 9.19 9.53
N PRO A 91 -0.88 8.15 8.98
CA PRO A 91 0.24 8.31 8.05
C PRO A 91 -0.17 8.66 6.61
N GLY A 92 -1.43 8.45 6.23
CA GLY A 92 -1.87 8.54 4.84
C GLY A 92 -1.28 7.45 3.96
N TYR A 93 -0.67 7.85 2.85
CA TYR A 93 0.12 6.98 1.96
C TYR A 93 1.46 7.64 1.59
N GLY A 94 2.43 6.83 1.13
CA GLY A 94 3.79 7.31 0.87
C GLY A 94 4.52 7.68 2.16
N PHE A 95 5.64 8.39 2.05
CA PHE A 95 6.49 8.78 3.18
C PHE A 95 6.76 7.62 4.17
N LEU A 96 6.26 7.73 5.39
CA LEU A 96 6.49 6.76 6.46
C LEU A 96 5.33 5.76 6.65
N SER A 97 4.30 5.78 5.78
CA SER A 97 3.10 4.96 5.96
C SER A 97 3.34 3.44 5.93
N GLU A 98 4.41 2.99 5.25
CA GLU A 98 4.81 1.58 5.15
C GLU A 98 6.18 1.34 5.80
N ARG A 99 6.51 2.11 6.84
CA ARG A 99 7.73 1.94 7.63
C ARG A 99 7.40 1.33 8.99
N ALA A 100 7.75 0.05 9.16
CA ALA A 100 7.50 -0.68 10.40
C ALA A 100 8.15 0.00 11.60
N GLU A 101 9.37 0.52 11.45
CA GLU A 101 10.11 1.22 12.51
C GLU A 101 9.38 2.50 12.95
N PHE A 102 8.72 3.22 12.04
CA PHE A 102 7.95 4.40 12.40
C PHE A 102 6.67 4.03 13.16
N ALA A 103 5.92 3.04 12.68
CA ALA A 103 4.73 2.54 13.37
C ALA A 103 5.07 2.07 14.80
N GLU A 104 6.18 1.35 14.96
CA GLU A 104 6.69 0.90 16.25
C GLU A 104 7.10 2.08 17.16
N ALA A 105 7.79 3.08 16.62
CA ALA A 105 8.20 4.27 17.38
C ALA A 105 7.00 5.09 17.86
N VAL A 106 5.95 5.22 17.03
CA VAL A 106 4.69 5.87 17.40
C VAL A 106 4.04 5.14 18.57
N LYS A 107 3.88 3.80 18.48
CA LYS A 107 3.31 2.96 19.55
C LYS A 107 4.12 3.05 20.84
N LYS A 108 5.44 2.98 20.78
CA LYS A 108 6.34 3.14 21.94
C LYS A 108 6.24 4.51 22.61
N SER A 109 5.85 5.53 21.84
CA SER A 109 5.63 6.88 22.36
C SER A 109 4.29 7.06 23.07
N GLY A 110 3.45 6.01 23.16
CA GLY A 110 2.13 6.05 23.76
C GLY A 110 1.08 6.74 22.87
N ILE A 111 1.35 6.89 21.57
CA ILE A 111 0.46 7.49 20.58
C ILE A 111 -0.19 6.37 19.77
N THR A 112 -1.49 6.49 19.52
CA THR A 112 -2.24 5.52 18.70
C THR A 112 -1.79 5.62 17.24
N TRP A 113 -1.30 4.50 16.69
CA TRP A 113 -1.02 4.36 15.27
C TRP A 113 -2.28 3.98 14.51
N ILE A 114 -2.67 4.79 13.52
CA ILE A 114 -3.83 4.51 12.65
C ILE A 114 -3.33 3.75 11.42
N GLY A 115 -3.31 2.44 11.53
CA GLY A 115 -2.79 1.52 10.51
C GLY A 115 -2.54 0.13 11.06
N PRO A 116 -1.97 -0.77 10.24
CA PRO A 116 -1.64 -2.14 10.63
C PRO A 116 -0.47 -2.21 11.61
N SER A 117 -0.23 -3.39 12.15
CA SER A 117 0.89 -3.63 13.06
C SER A 117 2.25 -3.48 12.34
N PRO A 118 3.32 -3.11 13.05
CA PRO A 118 4.67 -3.11 12.49
C PRO A 118 5.05 -4.45 11.84
N GLU A 119 4.65 -5.56 12.45
CA GLU A 119 4.91 -6.92 11.97
C GLU A 119 4.21 -7.20 10.63
N ALA A 120 2.96 -6.74 10.47
CA ALA A 120 2.23 -6.85 9.21
C ALA A 120 2.87 -6.00 8.10
N ILE A 121 3.33 -4.78 8.43
CA ILE A 121 4.05 -3.90 7.50
C ILE A 121 5.36 -4.56 7.05
N GLU A 122 6.15 -5.09 7.98
CA GLU A 122 7.43 -5.72 7.69
C GLU A 122 7.26 -6.98 6.82
N THR A 123 6.32 -7.87 7.22
CA THR A 123 6.06 -9.13 6.51
C THR A 123 5.60 -8.89 5.08
N MET A 124 4.68 -7.94 4.88
CA MET A 124 4.14 -7.64 3.55
C MET A 124 5.05 -6.72 2.71
N GLY A 125 5.93 -5.97 3.35
CA GLY A 125 6.94 -5.15 2.68
C GLY A 125 8.09 -5.94 2.08
N ASP A 126 8.40 -7.13 2.63
CA ASP A 126 9.38 -8.05 2.06
C ASP A 126 8.71 -9.02 1.08
N LYS A 127 9.10 -8.95 -0.20
CA LYS A 127 8.43 -9.69 -1.28
C LYS A 127 8.54 -11.21 -1.15
N ILE A 128 9.64 -11.69 -0.58
CA ILE A 128 9.87 -13.13 -0.39
C ILE A 128 9.02 -13.63 0.77
N SER A 129 9.05 -12.93 1.89
CA SER A 129 8.24 -13.24 3.07
C SER A 129 6.75 -13.17 2.76
N ALA A 130 6.29 -12.12 2.06
CA ALA A 130 4.91 -11.98 1.62
C ALA A 130 4.49 -13.15 0.72
N ARG A 131 5.32 -13.49 -0.30
CA ARG A 131 5.04 -14.61 -1.19
C ARG A 131 4.94 -15.94 -0.44
N SER A 132 5.90 -16.25 0.43
CA SER A 132 5.89 -17.48 1.24
C SER A 132 4.64 -17.55 2.12
N ARG A 133 4.27 -16.44 2.75
CA ARG A 133 3.06 -16.34 3.56
C ARG A 133 1.79 -16.58 2.73
N MET A 134 1.74 -16.07 1.49
CA MET A 134 0.60 -16.30 0.59
C MET A 134 0.46 -17.77 0.20
N ILE A 135 1.56 -18.46 -0.12
CA ILE A 135 1.56 -19.89 -0.43
C ILE A 135 1.05 -20.71 0.75
N GLU A 136 1.57 -20.46 1.97
CA GLU A 136 1.14 -21.11 3.20
C GLU A 136 -0.36 -20.92 3.48
N SER A 137 -0.89 -19.78 3.10
CA SER A 137 -2.30 -19.40 3.32
C SER A 137 -3.23 -19.84 2.18
N GLY A 138 -2.70 -20.47 1.12
CA GLY A 138 -3.49 -20.90 -0.02
C GLY A 138 -3.92 -19.79 -0.99
N VAL A 139 -3.30 -18.61 -0.90
CA VAL A 139 -3.52 -17.51 -1.85
C VAL A 139 -2.72 -17.79 -3.12
N PRO A 140 -3.35 -17.71 -4.31
CA PRO A 140 -2.65 -17.95 -5.57
C PRO A 140 -1.50 -16.97 -5.80
N VAL A 141 -0.31 -17.48 -6.09
CA VAL A 141 0.87 -16.65 -6.42
C VAL A 141 1.34 -16.93 -7.83
N ILE A 142 1.99 -15.97 -8.47
CA ILE A 142 2.55 -16.16 -9.82
C ILE A 142 3.51 -17.35 -9.78
N PRO A 143 3.40 -18.33 -10.69
CA PRO A 143 4.36 -19.43 -10.77
C PRO A 143 5.80 -18.90 -10.86
N GLY A 144 6.63 -19.28 -9.92
CA GLY A 144 8.00 -18.77 -9.78
C GLY A 144 8.77 -19.59 -8.77
N ASP A 145 9.96 -19.14 -8.43
CA ASP A 145 10.76 -19.75 -7.37
C ASP A 145 10.62 -18.96 -6.06
N GLU A 146 10.51 -19.68 -4.95
CA GLU A 146 10.45 -19.12 -3.61
C GLU A 146 11.84 -18.75 -3.08
N VAL A 147 12.88 -19.30 -3.71
CA VAL A 147 14.26 -19.10 -3.31
C VAL A 147 14.84 -17.94 -4.11
N ALA A 148 15.24 -16.90 -3.39
CA ALA A 148 16.03 -15.83 -3.97
C ALA A 148 17.39 -16.37 -4.44
N ILE A 149 17.86 -15.91 -5.58
CA ILE A 149 19.15 -16.29 -6.14
C ILE A 149 20.15 -15.23 -5.71
N PRO A 150 21.05 -15.52 -4.73
CA PRO A 150 22.05 -14.57 -4.30
C PRO A 150 23.11 -14.39 -5.39
N ASP A 151 23.79 -13.26 -5.38
CA ASP A 151 24.91 -12.97 -6.28
C ASP A 151 26.20 -13.60 -5.73
N ASP A 152 26.24 -14.94 -5.68
CA ASP A 152 27.38 -15.74 -5.21
C ASP A 152 27.99 -16.58 -6.34
N SER A 153 28.98 -17.40 -6.03
CA SER A 153 29.76 -18.16 -7.02
C SER A 153 28.98 -19.28 -7.74
N ASP A 154 27.85 -19.74 -7.20
CA ASP A 154 27.04 -20.85 -7.78
C ASP A 154 25.68 -20.39 -8.32
N HIS A 155 25.44 -19.09 -8.35
CA HIS A 155 24.15 -18.53 -8.77
C HIS A 155 23.68 -18.95 -10.19
N LEU A 156 24.61 -19.16 -11.13
CA LEU A 156 24.24 -19.51 -12.51
C LEU A 156 23.65 -20.90 -12.65
N GLY A 157 24.13 -21.88 -11.87
CA GLY A 157 23.56 -23.23 -11.86
C GLY A 157 22.15 -23.27 -11.27
N THR A 158 21.97 -22.59 -10.15
CA THR A 158 20.67 -22.40 -9.49
C THR A 158 19.71 -21.68 -10.41
N LEU A 159 20.13 -20.54 -11.00
CA LEU A 159 19.34 -19.75 -11.93
C LEU A 159 18.83 -20.55 -13.13
N ALA A 160 19.70 -21.36 -13.76
CA ALA A 160 19.32 -22.17 -14.90
C ALA A 160 18.26 -23.24 -14.52
N SER A 161 18.41 -23.87 -13.35
CA SER A 161 17.47 -24.86 -12.84
C SER A 161 16.10 -24.24 -12.53
N VAL A 162 16.07 -23.07 -11.89
CA VAL A 162 14.86 -22.30 -11.60
C VAL A 162 14.18 -21.87 -12.90
N ALA A 163 14.91 -21.29 -13.83
CA ALA A 163 14.36 -20.85 -15.12
C ALA A 163 13.75 -21.99 -15.93
N ALA A 164 14.32 -23.19 -15.86
CA ALA A 164 13.78 -24.39 -16.51
C ALA A 164 12.44 -24.85 -15.89
N ARG A 165 12.27 -24.70 -14.57
CA ARG A 165 11.00 -25.02 -13.88
C ARG A 165 9.91 -23.99 -14.15
N VAL A 166 10.25 -22.72 -14.08
CA VAL A 166 9.32 -21.59 -14.28
C VAL A 166 8.85 -21.52 -15.73
N GLY A 167 9.74 -21.79 -16.67
CA GLY A 167 9.50 -21.69 -18.10
C GLY A 167 9.60 -20.26 -18.64
N TYR A 168 9.76 -20.14 -19.97
CA TYR A 168 9.87 -18.84 -20.66
C TYR A 168 8.55 -18.44 -21.32
N PRO A 169 8.27 -17.13 -21.46
CA PRO A 169 9.05 -16.00 -20.96
C PRO A 169 8.98 -15.88 -19.43
N LEU A 170 10.07 -15.42 -18.83
CA LEU A 170 10.13 -15.18 -17.39
C LEU A 170 10.53 -13.75 -17.04
N LEU A 171 10.32 -13.35 -15.80
CA LEU A 171 10.66 -12.06 -15.25
C LEU A 171 11.66 -12.25 -14.10
N LEU A 172 12.78 -11.54 -14.18
CA LEU A 172 13.73 -11.41 -13.08
C LEU A 172 13.37 -10.18 -12.28
N LYS A 173 13.35 -10.27 -10.94
CA LYS A 173 13.01 -9.16 -10.05
C LYS A 173 14.02 -9.08 -8.92
N ALA A 174 14.46 -7.85 -8.56
CA ALA A 174 15.19 -7.62 -7.33
C ALA A 174 14.33 -8.00 -6.11
N SER A 175 14.92 -8.67 -5.12
CA SER A 175 14.24 -9.01 -3.86
C SER A 175 13.93 -7.75 -3.05
N ALA A 176 14.88 -6.83 -2.94
CA ALA A 176 14.71 -5.52 -2.35
C ALA A 176 14.33 -4.50 -3.44
N GLY A 177 13.19 -3.81 -3.31
CA GLY A 177 12.83 -2.73 -4.21
C GLY A 177 11.40 -2.75 -4.74
N GLY A 178 10.98 -1.62 -5.32
CA GLY A 178 9.66 -1.38 -5.88
C GLY A 178 9.70 -0.50 -7.12
N GLY A 179 8.51 -0.21 -7.71
CA GLY A 179 8.40 0.72 -8.84
C GLY A 179 9.05 0.27 -10.14
N GLY A 180 9.28 -1.05 -10.31
CA GLY A 180 9.81 -1.61 -11.57
C GLY A 180 11.33 -1.55 -11.73
N LYS A 181 12.09 -1.03 -10.76
CA LYS A 181 13.55 -1.06 -10.79
C LYS A 181 14.07 -2.47 -10.51
N GLY A 182 15.12 -2.87 -11.24
CA GLY A 182 15.71 -4.21 -11.12
C GLY A 182 14.84 -5.31 -11.76
N MET A 183 13.89 -4.98 -12.63
CA MET A 183 13.09 -5.95 -13.38
C MET A 183 13.65 -6.16 -14.79
N ARG A 184 13.79 -7.43 -15.21
CA ARG A 184 14.26 -7.81 -16.55
C ARG A 184 13.42 -8.94 -17.12
N ILE A 185 13.00 -8.77 -18.37
CA ILE A 185 12.25 -9.82 -19.10
C ILE A 185 13.23 -10.72 -19.83
N VAL A 186 13.15 -12.02 -19.58
CA VAL A 186 13.92 -13.04 -20.29
C VAL A 186 12.97 -13.84 -21.17
N ARG A 187 13.10 -13.69 -22.49
CA ARG A 187 12.21 -14.35 -23.45
C ARG A 187 12.68 -15.75 -23.84
N GLU A 188 13.98 -15.99 -23.79
CA GLU A 188 14.62 -17.24 -24.23
C GLU A 188 15.88 -17.55 -23.42
N PRO A 189 16.27 -18.83 -23.29
CA PRO A 189 17.38 -19.26 -22.43
C PRO A 189 18.70 -18.54 -22.64
N LYS A 190 19.03 -18.20 -23.88
CA LYS A 190 20.31 -17.54 -24.22
C LYS A 190 20.45 -16.14 -23.60
N MET A 191 19.35 -15.48 -23.24
CA MET A 191 19.34 -14.14 -22.61
C MET A 191 19.52 -14.21 -21.07
N LEU A 192 19.28 -15.37 -20.48
CA LEU A 192 19.13 -15.53 -19.03
C LEU A 192 20.29 -14.94 -18.23
N ARG A 193 21.52 -15.32 -18.59
CA ARG A 193 22.73 -14.88 -17.89
C ARG A 193 22.92 -13.36 -17.98
N THR A 194 22.83 -12.81 -19.18
CA THR A 194 23.04 -11.36 -19.42
C THR A 194 22.02 -10.51 -18.66
N GLU A 195 20.74 -10.91 -18.71
CA GLU A 195 19.68 -10.19 -18.03
C GLU A 195 19.76 -10.34 -16.51
N TYR A 196 20.16 -11.50 -16.00
CA TYR A 196 20.38 -11.70 -14.57
C TYR A 196 21.51 -10.80 -14.05
N GLU A 197 22.70 -10.84 -14.69
CA GLU A 197 23.83 -10.00 -14.29
C GLU A 197 23.49 -8.49 -14.33
N ALA A 198 22.65 -8.08 -15.29
CA ALA A 198 22.17 -6.70 -15.37
C ALA A 198 21.19 -6.37 -14.23
N ALA A 199 20.24 -7.27 -13.92
CA ALA A 199 19.30 -7.09 -12.83
C ALA A 199 19.99 -7.04 -11.46
N ALA A 200 20.92 -7.96 -11.21
CA ALA A 200 21.68 -8.02 -9.95
C ALA A 200 22.55 -6.76 -9.73
N ARG A 201 23.23 -6.28 -10.78
CA ARG A 201 24.01 -5.02 -10.70
C ARG A 201 23.11 -3.80 -10.42
N GLU A 202 21.96 -3.72 -11.08
CA GLU A 202 21.01 -2.62 -10.86
C GLU A 202 20.43 -2.66 -9.44
N ALA A 203 20.11 -3.86 -8.97
CA ALA A 203 19.60 -4.09 -7.62
C ALA A 203 20.66 -3.70 -6.55
N SER A 204 21.89 -4.19 -6.68
CA SER A 204 22.99 -3.83 -5.79
C SER A 204 23.26 -2.31 -5.75
N ALA A 205 23.23 -1.65 -6.91
CA ALA A 205 23.46 -0.21 -6.99
C ALA A 205 22.32 0.63 -6.39
N SER A 206 21.08 0.16 -6.51
CA SER A 206 19.90 0.91 -6.08
C SER A 206 19.48 0.61 -4.64
N PHE A 207 19.71 -0.61 -4.16
CA PHE A 207 19.17 -1.13 -2.89
C PHE A 207 20.24 -1.72 -1.96
N GLY A 208 21.49 -1.86 -2.43
CA GLY A 208 22.58 -2.47 -1.65
C GLY A 208 22.55 -4.01 -1.62
N ASP A 209 21.56 -4.64 -2.25
CA ASP A 209 21.39 -6.09 -2.32
C ASP A 209 21.15 -6.52 -3.78
N GLY A 210 22.00 -7.41 -4.30
CA GLY A 210 21.93 -7.94 -5.67
C GLY A 210 21.06 -9.17 -5.83
N THR A 211 20.37 -9.60 -4.79
CA THR A 211 19.52 -10.78 -4.79
C THR A 211 18.34 -10.63 -5.76
N VAL A 212 18.16 -11.63 -6.63
CA VAL A 212 17.12 -11.65 -7.67
C VAL A 212 16.29 -12.93 -7.54
N TYR A 213 15.01 -12.84 -7.77
CA TYR A 213 14.13 -14.00 -7.89
C TYR A 213 13.47 -14.07 -9.28
N VAL A 214 12.94 -15.25 -9.62
CA VAL A 214 12.44 -15.60 -10.94
C VAL A 214 10.95 -15.88 -10.88
N GLU A 215 10.16 -15.23 -11.74
CA GLU A 215 8.73 -15.49 -11.90
C GLU A 215 8.35 -15.68 -13.36
N ARG A 216 7.25 -16.37 -13.62
CA ARG A 216 6.65 -16.41 -14.96
C ARG A 216 6.19 -15.01 -15.37
N LEU A 217 6.53 -14.60 -16.60
CA LEU A 217 5.99 -13.38 -17.15
C LEU A 217 4.53 -13.58 -17.57
N LEU A 218 3.63 -12.85 -16.94
CA LEU A 218 2.23 -12.78 -17.38
C LEU A 218 2.07 -11.65 -18.38
N THR A 219 1.74 -12.00 -19.63
CA THR A 219 1.54 -11.00 -20.69
C THR A 219 0.05 -10.66 -20.81
N GLY A 220 -0.25 -9.34 -20.94
CA GLY A 220 -1.64 -8.89 -21.09
C GLY A 220 -2.51 -9.06 -19.85
N ALA A 221 -1.88 -9.26 -18.68
CA ALA A 221 -2.61 -9.32 -17.43
C ALA A 221 -3.19 -7.93 -17.05
N ARG A 222 -4.36 -7.93 -16.41
CA ARG A 222 -4.92 -6.74 -15.80
C ARG A 222 -4.42 -6.61 -14.37
N HIS A 223 -4.23 -5.38 -13.93
CA HIS A 223 -3.92 -5.04 -12.56
C HIS A 223 -5.24 -4.80 -11.81
N ILE A 224 -5.67 -5.78 -11.07
CA ILE A 224 -6.87 -5.73 -10.24
C ILE A 224 -6.45 -5.72 -8.78
N GLU A 225 -7.09 -4.90 -7.97
CA GLU A 225 -6.79 -4.82 -6.55
C GLU A 225 -8.04 -4.89 -5.70
N ILE A 226 -7.93 -5.48 -4.53
CA ILE A 226 -9.04 -5.69 -3.61
C ILE A 226 -8.85 -4.83 -2.37
N GLN A 227 -9.82 -3.97 -2.07
CA GLN A 227 -9.83 -3.17 -0.84
C GLN A 227 -10.19 -4.04 0.36
N ILE A 228 -9.36 -4.03 1.40
CA ILE A 228 -9.57 -4.73 2.67
C ILE A 228 -9.87 -3.73 3.77
N LEU A 229 -10.79 -4.12 4.66
CA LEU A 229 -10.96 -3.56 6.00
C LEU A 229 -10.92 -4.68 7.03
N ALA A 230 -10.12 -4.50 8.08
CA ALA A 230 -9.99 -5.48 9.15
C ALA A 230 -9.85 -4.80 10.53
N ASP A 231 -10.39 -5.43 11.58
CA ASP A 231 -10.25 -4.99 12.95
C ASP A 231 -9.37 -5.93 13.79
N LYS A 232 -9.07 -5.53 15.02
CA LYS A 232 -8.27 -6.33 15.96
C LYS A 232 -9.00 -7.56 16.55
N TYR A 233 -10.29 -7.75 16.22
CA TYR A 233 -11.11 -8.83 16.73
C TYR A 233 -11.24 -10.00 15.74
N GLY A 234 -10.56 -9.90 14.58
CA GLY A 234 -10.55 -10.91 13.54
C GLY A 234 -11.65 -10.73 12.48
N ASN A 235 -12.46 -9.66 12.57
CA ASN A 235 -13.35 -9.30 11.48
C ASN A 235 -12.53 -8.74 10.33
N CYS A 236 -12.70 -9.32 9.15
CA CYS A 236 -12.00 -8.88 7.94
C CYS A 236 -12.95 -9.06 6.75
N ILE A 237 -13.17 -7.98 6.02
CA ILE A 237 -14.04 -7.94 4.82
C ILE A 237 -13.27 -7.35 3.64
N HIS A 238 -13.76 -7.62 2.44
CA HIS A 238 -13.36 -6.90 1.24
C HIS A 238 -14.48 -5.98 0.75
N LEU A 239 -14.08 -4.84 0.17
CA LEU A 239 -14.96 -3.83 -0.40
C LEU A 239 -14.91 -3.85 -1.94
N ASN A 240 -14.80 -5.05 -2.50
CA ASN A 240 -14.69 -5.31 -3.93
C ASN A 240 -13.39 -4.79 -4.57
N GLU A 241 -13.35 -4.85 -5.90
CA GLU A 241 -12.15 -4.57 -6.68
C GLU A 241 -12.14 -3.15 -7.26
N ARG A 242 -10.90 -2.74 -7.60
CA ARG A 242 -10.56 -1.65 -8.51
C ARG A 242 -9.74 -2.20 -9.67
N ASP A 243 -9.97 -1.70 -10.87
CA ASP A 243 -9.12 -1.96 -12.04
C ASP A 243 -8.15 -0.80 -12.22
N CYS A 244 -6.86 -1.09 -12.07
CA CYS A 244 -5.77 -0.14 -12.16
C CYS A 244 -4.83 -0.45 -13.32
N SER A 245 -5.35 -1.08 -14.39
CA SER A 245 -4.55 -1.52 -15.54
C SER A 245 -4.04 -0.39 -16.42
N LEU A 246 -4.70 0.78 -16.40
CA LEU A 246 -4.25 1.95 -17.13
C LEU A 246 -3.09 2.64 -16.41
N GLN A 247 -1.89 2.33 -16.87
CA GLN A 247 -0.64 2.76 -16.25
C GLN A 247 0.31 3.40 -17.26
N ARG A 248 1.09 4.38 -16.82
CA ARG A 248 2.22 4.95 -17.56
C ARG A 248 3.51 4.66 -16.80
N ARG A 249 4.42 3.90 -17.40
CA ARG A 249 5.70 3.52 -16.76
C ARG A 249 5.53 2.88 -15.38
N HIS A 250 4.55 1.97 -15.25
CA HIS A 250 4.15 1.30 -14.00
C HIS A 250 3.54 2.23 -12.92
N GLN A 251 3.13 3.44 -13.28
CA GLN A 251 2.32 4.31 -12.44
C GLN A 251 0.87 4.27 -12.89
N LYS A 252 -0.04 4.04 -11.96
CA LYS A 252 -1.49 4.10 -12.18
C LYS A 252 -1.86 5.52 -12.61
N VAL A 253 -2.75 5.66 -13.60
CA VAL A 253 -3.16 6.94 -14.18
C VAL A 253 -4.67 7.10 -14.15
N ILE A 254 -5.39 6.02 -14.44
CA ILE A 254 -6.85 5.96 -14.36
C ILE A 254 -7.20 4.66 -13.63
N GLU A 255 -8.06 4.77 -12.65
CA GLU A 255 -8.59 3.68 -11.87
C GLU A 255 -10.12 3.66 -11.97
N GLU A 256 -10.71 2.47 -12.03
CA GLU A 256 -12.16 2.30 -12.08
C GLU A 256 -12.67 1.23 -11.11
N ALA A 257 -13.89 1.38 -10.64
CA ALA A 257 -14.59 0.40 -9.85
C ALA A 257 -16.11 0.40 -10.19
N PRO A 258 -16.74 -0.78 -10.34
CA PRO A 258 -16.11 -2.10 -10.45
C PRO A 258 -15.40 -2.30 -11.79
N SER A 259 -14.53 -3.32 -11.88
CA SER A 259 -13.86 -3.68 -13.14
C SER A 259 -14.84 -4.34 -14.12
N SER A 260 -14.81 -3.88 -15.36
CA SER A 260 -15.58 -4.51 -16.45
C SER A 260 -15.07 -5.92 -16.85
N ALA A 261 -13.88 -6.31 -16.37
CA ALA A 261 -13.27 -7.61 -16.66
C ALA A 261 -13.53 -8.66 -15.59
N VAL A 262 -14.19 -8.30 -14.48
CA VAL A 262 -14.39 -9.16 -13.31
C VAL A 262 -15.86 -9.55 -13.21
N SER A 263 -16.17 -10.85 -13.36
CA SER A 263 -17.51 -11.39 -13.09
C SER A 263 -17.80 -11.46 -11.58
N ASP A 264 -19.05 -11.65 -11.22
CA ASP A 264 -19.44 -11.76 -9.80
C ASP A 264 -18.78 -12.95 -9.09
N GLU A 265 -18.62 -14.09 -9.79
CA GLU A 265 -17.93 -15.27 -9.25
C GLU A 265 -16.44 -14.99 -9.06
N LEU A 266 -15.82 -14.31 -10.02
CA LEU A 266 -14.41 -13.96 -9.95
C LEU A 266 -14.16 -12.93 -8.85
N ARG A 267 -15.02 -11.92 -8.73
CA ARG A 267 -15.01 -10.92 -7.65
C ARG A 267 -15.05 -11.56 -6.28
N LYS A 268 -15.95 -12.52 -6.10
CA LYS A 268 -16.04 -13.28 -4.86
C LYS A 268 -14.76 -14.04 -4.57
N SER A 269 -14.24 -14.79 -5.54
CA SER A 269 -13.03 -15.59 -5.37
C SER A 269 -11.79 -14.73 -5.08
N MET A 270 -11.63 -13.59 -5.78
CA MET A 270 -10.54 -12.64 -5.54
C MET A 270 -10.68 -11.98 -4.17
N GLY A 271 -11.90 -11.60 -3.78
CA GLY A 271 -12.21 -11.03 -2.47
C GLY A 271 -11.89 -11.99 -1.32
N GLU A 272 -12.31 -13.26 -1.42
CA GLU A 272 -12.00 -14.29 -0.44
C GLU A 272 -10.48 -14.51 -0.31
N SER A 273 -9.76 -14.54 -1.43
CA SER A 273 -8.30 -14.65 -1.44
C SER A 273 -7.62 -13.45 -0.77
N ALA A 274 -8.13 -12.24 -0.99
CA ALA A 274 -7.62 -11.05 -0.35
C ALA A 274 -7.87 -11.03 1.18
N VAL A 275 -9.02 -11.53 1.62
CA VAL A 275 -9.33 -11.72 3.05
C VAL A 275 -8.39 -12.75 3.68
N LEU A 276 -8.09 -13.86 2.99
CA LEU A 276 -7.10 -14.85 3.46
C LEU A 276 -5.71 -14.20 3.59
N ALA A 277 -5.28 -13.42 2.60
CA ALA A 277 -4.02 -12.70 2.65
C ALA A 277 -3.93 -11.79 3.88
N ALA A 278 -4.93 -10.96 4.11
CA ALA A 278 -4.99 -10.04 5.26
C ALA A 278 -4.99 -10.80 6.60
N LYS A 279 -5.79 -11.86 6.73
CA LYS A 279 -5.85 -12.67 7.95
C LYS A 279 -4.54 -13.38 8.25
N SER A 280 -3.75 -13.74 7.24
CA SER A 280 -2.47 -14.44 7.43
C SER A 280 -1.42 -13.62 8.17
N VAL A 281 -1.61 -12.30 8.28
CA VAL A 281 -0.71 -11.36 8.97
C VAL A 281 -1.42 -10.57 10.05
N ASP A 282 -2.57 -11.04 10.54
CA ASP A 282 -3.37 -10.36 11.56
C ASP A 282 -3.58 -8.87 11.23
N TYR A 283 -3.95 -8.60 9.97
CA TYR A 283 -4.06 -7.23 9.45
C TYR A 283 -5.13 -6.43 10.17
N VAL A 284 -4.85 -5.14 10.43
CA VAL A 284 -5.77 -4.19 11.06
C VAL A 284 -5.77 -2.87 10.27
N GLY A 285 -6.94 -2.30 10.03
CA GLY A 285 -7.13 -1.07 9.29
C GLY A 285 -7.53 -1.29 7.84
N ALA A 286 -7.36 -0.26 7.02
CA ALA A 286 -7.56 -0.31 5.58
C ALA A 286 -6.28 -0.75 4.88
N GLY A 287 -6.38 -1.71 3.98
CA GLY A 287 -5.27 -2.19 3.16
C GLY A 287 -5.75 -2.65 1.79
N THR A 288 -4.84 -2.91 0.89
CA THR A 288 -5.16 -3.33 -0.48
C THR A 288 -4.31 -4.50 -0.89
N VAL A 289 -4.96 -5.55 -1.39
CA VAL A 289 -4.28 -6.70 -2.00
C VAL A 289 -4.30 -6.52 -3.52
N GLU A 290 -3.12 -6.34 -4.11
CA GLU A 290 -2.94 -6.22 -5.55
C GLU A 290 -2.79 -7.59 -6.19
N LEU A 291 -3.52 -7.81 -7.29
CA LEU A 291 -3.60 -9.05 -8.01
C LEU A 291 -3.35 -8.83 -9.51
N LEU A 292 -2.73 -9.79 -10.16
CA LEU A 292 -2.66 -9.85 -11.63
C LEU A 292 -3.71 -10.84 -12.13
N LEU A 293 -4.68 -10.32 -12.89
CA LEU A 293 -5.70 -11.12 -13.57
C LEU A 293 -5.27 -11.41 -15.00
N SER A 294 -5.06 -12.69 -15.32
CA SER A 294 -4.70 -13.12 -16.66
C SER A 294 -5.91 -13.22 -17.59
N SER A 295 -5.68 -13.31 -18.89
CA SER A 295 -6.73 -13.37 -19.91
C SER A 295 -7.58 -14.64 -19.88
N ASN A 296 -7.11 -15.70 -19.21
CA ASN A 296 -7.85 -16.95 -19.03
C ASN A 296 -8.68 -17.00 -17.73
N GLY A 297 -8.68 -15.92 -16.96
CA GLY A 297 -9.43 -15.80 -15.72
C GLY A 297 -8.67 -16.23 -14.45
N ASP A 298 -7.44 -16.73 -14.56
CA ASP A 298 -6.60 -17.01 -13.41
C ASP A 298 -6.10 -15.68 -12.81
N PHE A 299 -6.04 -15.59 -11.50
CA PHE A 299 -5.49 -14.44 -10.81
C PHE A 299 -4.40 -14.84 -9.83
N TYR A 300 -3.47 -13.93 -9.57
CA TYR A 300 -2.30 -14.17 -8.75
C TYR A 300 -1.97 -12.96 -7.89
N PHE A 301 -1.58 -13.21 -6.64
CA PHE A 301 -1.07 -12.19 -5.73
C PHE A 301 0.16 -11.51 -6.32
N LEU A 302 0.17 -10.20 -6.28
CA LEU A 302 1.31 -9.36 -6.65
C LEU A 302 1.99 -8.78 -5.42
N GLU A 303 1.25 -8.02 -4.62
CA GLU A 303 1.71 -7.41 -3.38
C GLU A 303 0.52 -6.99 -2.50
N MET A 304 0.80 -6.63 -1.24
CA MET A 304 -0.18 -6.01 -0.37
C MET A 304 0.33 -4.65 0.08
N ASN A 305 -0.45 -3.61 -0.19
CA ASN A 305 -0.18 -2.28 0.32
C ASN A 305 -0.81 -2.13 1.71
N THR A 306 0.05 -1.96 2.72
CA THR A 306 -0.34 -1.93 4.13
C THR A 306 -0.78 -0.54 4.60
N ARG A 307 -1.52 0.16 3.75
CA ARG A 307 -1.96 1.55 3.91
C ARG A 307 -3.21 1.84 3.07
N LEU A 308 -3.75 3.03 3.28
CA LEU A 308 -4.72 3.61 2.34
C LEU A 308 -4.03 3.87 0.99
N GLN A 309 -4.75 3.72 -0.12
CA GLN A 309 -4.24 4.03 -1.46
C GLN A 309 -4.80 5.33 -2.01
N VAL A 310 -4.14 5.90 -3.05
CA VAL A 310 -4.60 7.11 -3.77
C VAL A 310 -6.02 6.90 -4.26
N GLU A 311 -6.24 5.77 -4.92
CA GLU A 311 -7.47 5.35 -5.62
C GLU A 311 -8.60 4.81 -4.71
N HIS A 312 -8.49 5.00 -3.39
CA HIS A 312 -9.56 4.61 -2.46
C HIS A 312 -10.92 5.27 -2.75
N PRO A 313 -10.99 6.50 -3.30
CA PRO A 313 -12.27 7.16 -3.55
C PRO A 313 -13.20 6.41 -4.47
N VAL A 314 -12.69 5.67 -5.49
CA VAL A 314 -13.58 4.91 -6.39
C VAL A 314 -14.31 3.78 -5.65
N THR A 315 -13.67 3.16 -4.64
CA THR A 315 -14.32 2.18 -3.77
C THR A 315 -15.36 2.83 -2.87
N GLU A 316 -15.03 3.96 -2.26
CA GLU A 316 -15.96 4.72 -1.41
C GLU A 316 -17.22 5.12 -2.19
N MET A 317 -17.05 5.59 -3.42
CA MET A 317 -18.17 6.03 -4.28
C MET A 317 -19.14 4.90 -4.64
N ILE A 318 -18.66 3.67 -4.84
CA ILE A 318 -19.53 2.54 -5.23
C ILE A 318 -20.07 1.77 -4.03
N THR A 319 -19.45 1.88 -2.85
CA THR A 319 -19.87 1.13 -1.64
C THR A 319 -20.56 2.00 -0.60
N GLY A 320 -20.35 3.32 -0.65
CA GLY A 320 -20.84 4.24 0.38
C GLY A 320 -20.07 4.16 1.70
N VAL A 321 -18.93 3.46 1.75
CA VAL A 321 -18.10 3.30 2.96
C VAL A 321 -16.99 4.32 2.95
N ASP A 322 -16.93 5.22 3.94
CA ASP A 322 -15.79 6.13 4.15
C ASP A 322 -14.64 5.35 4.82
N LEU A 323 -13.57 5.10 4.07
CA LEU A 323 -12.42 4.31 4.53
C LEU A 323 -11.62 5.00 5.63
N VAL A 324 -11.45 6.32 5.54
CA VAL A 324 -10.71 7.08 6.56
C VAL A 324 -11.48 7.10 7.87
N GLN A 325 -12.80 7.30 7.83
CA GLN A 325 -13.62 7.20 9.02
C GLN A 325 -13.52 5.80 9.65
N LYS A 326 -13.58 4.72 8.86
CA LYS A 326 -13.40 3.36 9.37
C LYS A 326 -12.01 3.12 9.95
N GLN A 327 -10.96 3.71 9.38
CA GLN A 327 -9.64 3.66 9.99
C GLN A 327 -9.60 4.32 11.38
N LEU A 328 -10.28 5.45 11.57
CA LEU A 328 -10.40 6.12 12.87
C LEU A 328 -11.15 5.26 13.89
N GLU A 329 -12.29 4.68 13.48
CA GLU A 329 -13.10 3.79 14.32
C GLU A 329 -12.30 2.55 14.77
N ILE A 330 -11.66 1.86 13.82
CA ILE A 330 -10.84 0.67 14.09
C ILE A 330 -9.65 1.02 15.01
N ALA A 331 -8.96 2.12 14.76
CA ALA A 331 -7.82 2.55 15.57
C ALA A 331 -8.22 2.92 16.99
N SER A 332 -9.43 3.46 17.20
CA SER A 332 -9.98 3.68 18.53
C SER A 332 -10.30 2.38 19.27
N GLY A 333 -10.28 1.26 18.57
CA GLY A 333 -10.51 -0.08 19.11
C GLY A 333 -11.95 -0.54 19.02
N LEU A 334 -12.79 0.15 18.24
CA LEU A 334 -14.14 -0.32 17.94
C LEU A 334 -14.10 -1.51 16.97
N PRO A 335 -15.05 -2.45 17.07
CA PRO A 335 -15.17 -3.53 16.11
C PRO A 335 -15.68 -3.01 14.76
N LEU A 336 -15.35 -3.72 13.70
CA LEU A 336 -15.89 -3.46 12.37
C LEU A 336 -17.35 -3.95 12.31
N GLU A 337 -18.31 -3.02 12.28
CA GLU A 337 -19.73 -3.34 12.29
C GLU A 337 -20.28 -3.77 10.92
N ILE A 338 -19.50 -3.55 9.84
CA ILE A 338 -19.90 -3.93 8.47
C ILE A 338 -19.64 -5.41 8.27
N SER A 339 -20.67 -6.18 7.95
CA SER A 339 -20.53 -7.57 7.53
C SER A 339 -20.28 -7.68 6.03
N GLN A 340 -19.61 -8.76 5.59
CA GLN A 340 -19.37 -9.00 4.15
C GLN A 340 -20.67 -8.99 3.33
N ASP A 341 -21.72 -9.58 3.86
CA ASP A 341 -23.03 -9.68 3.17
C ASP A 341 -23.74 -8.34 3.01
N SER A 342 -23.37 -7.33 3.79
CA SER A 342 -23.93 -5.98 3.69
C SER A 342 -23.21 -5.10 2.67
N VAL A 343 -22.03 -5.52 2.18
CA VAL A 343 -21.29 -4.79 1.16
C VAL A 343 -21.96 -4.95 -0.19
N SER A 344 -22.38 -3.85 -0.78
CA SER A 344 -23.03 -3.83 -2.10
C SER A 344 -22.34 -2.82 -3.02
N ILE A 345 -22.41 -3.08 -4.33
CA ILE A 345 -21.96 -2.16 -5.37
C ILE A 345 -23.14 -1.34 -5.86
N SER A 346 -23.00 -0.03 -5.89
CA SER A 346 -23.96 0.89 -6.46
C SER A 346 -23.30 1.81 -7.48
N GLY A 347 -23.67 1.67 -8.75
CA GLY A 347 -23.12 2.48 -9.82
C GLY A 347 -21.72 2.09 -10.26
N HIS A 348 -20.96 3.07 -10.76
CA HIS A 348 -19.60 2.94 -11.29
C HIS A 348 -18.84 4.23 -11.05
N SER A 349 -17.57 4.13 -10.71
CA SER A 349 -16.72 5.28 -10.44
C SER A 349 -15.40 5.18 -11.19
N ILE A 350 -14.89 6.32 -11.67
CA ILE A 350 -13.61 6.44 -12.34
C ILE A 350 -12.83 7.58 -11.69
N GLU A 351 -11.58 7.31 -11.36
CA GLU A 351 -10.60 8.30 -10.91
C GLU A 351 -9.57 8.55 -12.00
N ALA A 352 -9.17 9.81 -12.16
CA ALA A 352 -8.07 10.20 -13.03
C ALA A 352 -7.05 11.01 -12.22
N ARG A 353 -5.79 10.60 -12.25
CA ARG A 353 -4.72 11.32 -11.57
C ARG A 353 -4.29 12.52 -12.40
N ILE A 354 -4.38 13.70 -11.81
CA ILE A 354 -3.93 14.95 -12.42
C ILE A 354 -2.54 15.29 -11.90
N TYR A 355 -1.59 15.39 -12.81
CA TYR A 355 -0.19 15.72 -12.51
C TYR A 355 0.17 17.11 -12.99
N ALA A 356 0.87 17.89 -12.16
CA ALA A 356 1.54 19.11 -12.59
C ALA A 356 2.88 18.73 -13.23
N GLU A 357 2.90 18.68 -14.56
CA GLU A 357 4.07 18.31 -15.37
C GLU A 357 4.35 19.36 -16.45
N ASP A 358 5.62 19.70 -16.68
CA ASP A 358 6.02 20.58 -17.77
C ASP A 358 6.32 19.78 -19.05
N ALA A 359 5.44 19.89 -20.03
CA ALA A 359 5.59 19.23 -21.34
C ALA A 359 6.85 19.69 -22.10
N LYS A 360 7.35 20.91 -21.86
CA LYS A 360 8.52 21.46 -22.58
C LYS A 360 9.83 20.79 -22.16
N ILE A 361 9.88 20.25 -20.94
CA ILE A 361 11.06 19.54 -20.41
C ILE A 361 10.81 18.03 -20.29
N GLY A 362 9.93 17.48 -21.15
CA GLY A 362 9.68 16.05 -21.22
C GLY A 362 8.77 15.49 -20.13
N PHE A 363 7.78 16.28 -19.69
CA PHE A 363 6.83 15.91 -18.64
C PHE A 363 7.52 15.57 -17.29
N LEU A 364 8.52 16.35 -16.93
CA LEU A 364 9.04 16.35 -15.57
C LEU A 364 8.05 17.06 -14.63
N PRO A 365 7.98 16.65 -13.36
CA PRO A 365 7.17 17.35 -12.37
C PRO A 365 7.52 18.85 -12.32
N ALA A 366 6.48 19.69 -12.30
CA ALA A 366 6.61 21.15 -12.22
C ALA A 366 6.77 21.61 -10.78
#